data_c8763777535d8c13a70c4de892696575
#
_entry.id   c8763777535d8c13a70c4de892696575
#
_cell.length_a   1.000
_cell.length_b   1.000
_cell.length_c   1.000
_cell.angle_alpha   90.00
_cell.angle_beta   90.00
_cell.angle_gamma   90.00
#
_symmetry.space_group_name_H-M   'P 1'
#
loop_
_entity.id
_entity.type
_entity.pdbx_description
1 polymer ?
#
loop_
_entity_poly.entity_id
_entity_poly.type
_entity_poly.pdbx_seq_one_letter_code
_entity_poly.pdbx_strand_id
1 'polypeptide(L)'
;HAPRDFQEALQYYWFCHLGVITELNGWDAFSPGHLDQHLWPFYRKGLQDGTLTRESAKELLECFFVKFNNHTAPPKVGVTAAESGTYTDFANLNLAGLLPDGSDGSNEVTHLLLEIIEEMHLLQPSSNVQVSRKTPDAVLKDALRVIRKGYGFPSLFNADSVVEEQLRQGKTLEDARAGGCSGCVEVGAFGKEAYILTGYFNLVKMLELALHDGRDPRTGKQLGPHTGAPAACGDFEALFAAFECQARHFL
;
A
#
# COMPACT_ATOMS: atom_id res chain seq x y z
N HIS A 1 -26.92 0.16 -7.17
CA HIS A 1 -27.03 1.62 -6.99
C HIS A 1 -25.85 2.16 -6.19
N ALA A 2 -25.58 3.45 -6.28
CA ALA A 2 -24.59 4.10 -5.43
C ALA A 2 -24.98 4.02 -3.96
N PRO A 3 -24.01 4.00 -3.02
CA PRO A 3 -24.29 4.03 -1.59
C PRO A 3 -25.11 5.27 -1.20
N ARG A 4 -26.05 5.11 -0.29
CA ARG A 4 -26.95 6.18 0.19
C ARG A 4 -26.63 6.64 1.61
N ASP A 5 -25.98 5.75 2.39
CA ASP A 5 -25.62 5.97 3.77
C ASP A 5 -24.26 5.35 4.11
N PHE A 6 -23.83 5.53 5.36
CA PHE A 6 -22.53 5.08 5.84
C PHE A 6 -22.37 3.56 5.80
N GLN A 7 -23.39 2.80 6.17
CA GLN A 7 -23.35 1.34 6.15
C GLN A 7 -23.29 0.80 4.74
N GLU A 8 -24.10 1.36 3.81
CA GLU A 8 -24.04 0.97 2.39
C GLU A 8 -22.67 1.31 1.77
N ALA A 9 -22.05 2.42 2.16
CA ALA A 9 -20.72 2.78 1.68
C ALA A 9 -19.66 1.75 2.11
N LEU A 10 -19.65 1.33 3.38
CA LEU A 10 -18.78 0.27 3.87
C LEU A 10 -19.06 -1.08 3.20
N GLN A 11 -20.32 -1.42 3.02
CA GLN A 11 -20.71 -2.66 2.34
C GLN A 11 -20.28 -2.66 0.86
N TYR A 12 -20.34 -1.52 0.20
CA TYR A 12 -19.88 -1.36 -1.17
C TYR A 12 -18.36 -1.57 -1.27
N TYR A 13 -17.59 -0.97 -0.37
CA TYR A 13 -16.15 -1.23 -0.27
C TYR A 13 -15.85 -2.71 -0.09
N TRP A 14 -16.58 -3.35 0.82
CA TRP A 14 -16.37 -4.77 1.09
C TRP A 14 -16.63 -5.64 -0.13
N PHE A 15 -17.68 -5.38 -0.89
CA PHE A 15 -17.96 -6.11 -2.13
C PHE A 15 -16.89 -5.88 -3.20
N CYS A 16 -16.40 -4.65 -3.34
CA CYS A 16 -15.28 -4.37 -4.24
C CYS A 16 -14.02 -5.13 -3.81
N HIS A 17 -13.71 -5.12 -2.51
CA HIS A 17 -12.57 -5.86 -1.96
C HIS A 17 -12.68 -7.36 -2.26
N LEU A 18 -13.81 -7.98 -1.96
CA LEU A 18 -14.05 -9.40 -2.26
C LEU A 18 -13.90 -9.71 -3.75
N GLY A 19 -14.45 -8.87 -4.63
CA GLY A 19 -14.32 -9.04 -6.07
C GLY A 19 -12.86 -9.03 -6.52
N VAL A 20 -12.08 -8.05 -6.05
CA VAL A 20 -10.67 -7.90 -6.40
C VAL A 20 -9.82 -9.06 -5.88
N ILE A 21 -9.91 -9.42 -4.60
CA ILE A 21 -9.09 -10.50 -4.02
C ILE A 21 -9.48 -11.89 -4.53
N THR A 22 -10.68 -12.04 -5.09
CA THR A 22 -11.14 -13.30 -5.71
C THR A 22 -10.61 -13.45 -7.13
N GLU A 23 -10.55 -12.36 -7.89
CA GLU A 23 -10.14 -12.36 -9.29
C GLU A 23 -8.63 -12.21 -9.49
N LEU A 24 -7.95 -11.51 -8.57
CA LEU A 24 -6.51 -11.30 -8.62
C LEU A 24 -5.76 -12.37 -7.80
N ASN A 25 -4.46 -12.37 -7.95
CA ASN A 25 -3.61 -13.21 -7.16
C ASN A 25 -3.66 -12.80 -5.67
N GLY A 26 -3.50 -13.76 -4.75
CA GLY A 26 -3.62 -13.53 -3.30
C GLY A 26 -2.57 -12.61 -2.65
N TRP A 27 -1.63 -12.07 -3.43
CA TRP A 27 -0.70 -11.01 -3.02
C TRP A 27 -1.28 -9.62 -3.24
N ASP A 28 -2.21 -9.52 -4.18
CA ASP A 28 -2.76 -8.25 -4.61
C ASP A 28 -3.90 -7.88 -3.67
N ALA A 29 -3.72 -6.81 -2.94
CA ALA A 29 -4.71 -6.28 -2.03
C ALA A 29 -5.50 -5.16 -2.69
N PHE A 30 -6.78 -5.11 -2.42
CA PHE A 30 -7.57 -3.93 -2.70
C PHE A 30 -7.38 -2.94 -1.56
N SER A 31 -6.58 -1.91 -1.79
CA SER A 31 -6.41 -0.82 -0.82
C SER A 31 -7.54 0.18 -0.98
N PRO A 32 -8.33 0.46 0.08
CA PRO A 32 -9.50 1.34 -0.02
C PRO A 32 -9.18 2.82 -0.33
N GLY A 33 -7.92 3.19 -0.45
CA GLY A 33 -7.52 4.58 -0.64
C GLY A 33 -7.71 5.42 0.62
N HIS A 34 -8.07 6.69 0.43
CA HIS A 34 -8.37 7.61 1.53
C HIS A 34 -9.76 7.32 2.13
N LEU A 35 -9.83 6.27 2.94
CA LEU A 35 -11.09 5.77 3.48
C LEU A 35 -11.84 6.83 4.29
N ASP A 36 -11.12 7.61 5.08
CA ASP A 36 -11.67 8.71 5.87
C ASP A 36 -12.33 9.80 5.00
N GLN A 37 -11.68 10.20 3.92
CA GLN A 37 -12.22 11.20 2.98
C GLN A 37 -13.46 10.66 2.25
N HIS A 38 -13.41 9.40 1.81
CA HIS A 38 -14.53 8.77 1.09
C HIS A 38 -15.75 8.56 1.97
N LEU A 39 -15.56 8.23 3.24
CA LEU A 39 -16.65 7.99 4.18
C LEU A 39 -17.19 9.28 4.82
N TRP A 40 -16.41 10.36 4.79
CA TRP A 40 -16.77 11.62 5.43
C TRP A 40 -18.14 12.18 5.02
N PRO A 41 -18.52 12.23 3.73
CA PRO A 41 -19.83 12.72 3.31
C PRO A 41 -20.98 11.92 3.93
N PHE A 42 -20.87 10.60 3.99
CA PHE A 42 -21.87 9.71 4.55
C PHE A 42 -21.94 9.83 6.08
N TYR A 43 -20.78 9.90 6.74
CA TYR A 43 -20.69 10.09 8.18
C TYR A 43 -21.35 11.40 8.61
N ARG A 44 -20.94 12.51 8.00
CA ARG A 44 -21.50 13.83 8.29
C ARG A 44 -23.01 13.88 8.06
N LYS A 45 -23.46 13.34 6.92
CA LYS A 45 -24.89 13.30 6.59
C LYS A 45 -25.67 12.48 7.64
N GLY A 46 -25.18 11.29 7.96
CA GLY A 46 -25.85 10.41 8.94
C GLY A 46 -25.97 11.04 10.33
N LEU A 47 -24.94 11.76 10.79
CA LEU A 47 -25.00 12.52 12.05
C LEU A 47 -26.03 13.67 11.98
N GLN A 48 -26.05 14.41 10.87
CA GLN A 48 -27.00 15.51 10.68
C GLN A 48 -28.45 15.05 10.62
N ASP A 49 -28.69 13.92 9.95
CA ASP A 49 -30.02 13.32 9.80
C ASP A 49 -30.45 12.52 11.06
N GLY A 50 -29.55 12.30 12.03
CA GLY A 50 -29.81 11.47 13.21
C GLY A 50 -29.93 9.98 12.90
N THR A 51 -29.54 9.53 11.73
CA THR A 51 -29.54 8.12 11.32
C THR A 51 -28.27 7.36 11.71
N LEU A 52 -27.23 8.09 12.11
CA LEU A 52 -25.93 7.58 12.56
C LEU A 52 -25.52 8.30 13.84
N THR A 53 -24.87 7.60 14.75
CA THR A 53 -24.13 8.18 15.88
C THR A 53 -22.65 7.88 15.71
N ARG A 54 -21.78 8.57 16.47
CA ARG A 54 -20.34 8.27 16.47
C ARG A 54 -20.09 6.83 16.90
N GLU A 55 -20.82 6.37 17.91
CA GLU A 55 -20.71 5.00 18.45
C GLU A 55 -21.13 3.93 17.44
N SER A 56 -22.26 4.14 16.75
CA SER A 56 -22.69 3.20 15.72
C SER A 56 -21.79 3.21 14.48
N ALA A 57 -21.22 4.36 14.12
CA ALA A 57 -20.21 4.45 13.07
C ALA A 57 -18.94 3.69 13.45
N LYS A 58 -18.50 3.82 14.71
CA LYS A 58 -17.35 3.10 15.24
C LYS A 58 -17.57 1.60 15.17
N GLU A 59 -18.71 1.09 15.67
CA GLU A 59 -19.05 -0.33 15.62
C GLU A 59 -19.08 -0.89 14.20
N LEU A 60 -19.64 -0.14 13.24
CA LEU A 60 -19.64 -0.53 11.82
C LEU A 60 -18.21 -0.62 11.25
N LEU A 61 -17.34 0.33 11.59
CA LEU A 61 -15.94 0.31 11.19
C LEU A 61 -15.16 -0.84 11.83
N GLU A 62 -15.40 -1.12 13.10
CA GLU A 62 -14.81 -2.28 13.80
C GLU A 62 -15.21 -3.59 13.14
N CYS A 63 -16.49 -3.76 12.81
CA CYS A 63 -16.96 -4.90 12.04
C CYS A 63 -16.30 -5.00 10.66
N PHE A 64 -16.07 -3.87 10.00
CA PHE A 64 -15.37 -3.80 8.72
C PHE A 64 -13.90 -4.23 8.86
N PHE A 65 -13.19 -3.78 9.89
CA PHE A 65 -11.83 -4.18 10.20
C PHE A 65 -11.70 -5.69 10.47
N VAL A 66 -12.63 -6.26 11.22
CA VAL A 66 -12.68 -7.71 11.48
C VAL A 66 -12.75 -8.51 10.18
N LYS A 67 -13.47 -8.02 9.18
CA LYS A 67 -13.57 -8.69 7.88
C LYS A 67 -12.22 -8.80 7.18
N PHE A 68 -11.39 -7.75 7.18
CA PHE A 68 -10.03 -7.80 6.61
C PHE A 68 -9.13 -8.78 7.37
N ASN A 69 -9.26 -8.83 8.68
CA ASN A 69 -8.42 -9.69 9.51
C ASN A 69 -8.88 -11.16 9.51
N ASN A 70 -10.07 -11.45 9.02
CA ASN A 70 -10.69 -12.77 9.07
C ASN A 70 -10.35 -13.70 7.90
N HIS A 71 -9.36 -13.35 7.11
CA HIS A 71 -8.82 -14.18 6.02
C HIS A 71 -9.88 -14.72 5.06
N THR A 72 -10.50 -13.85 4.32
CA THR A 72 -11.56 -14.21 3.36
C THR A 72 -11.05 -14.50 1.94
N ALA A 73 -9.78 -14.19 1.66
CA ALA A 73 -9.17 -14.48 0.37
C ALA A 73 -9.11 -16.00 0.09
N PRO A 74 -9.19 -16.42 -1.18
CA PRO A 74 -8.95 -17.80 -1.56
C PRO A 74 -7.59 -18.30 -1.08
N PRO A 75 -7.45 -19.59 -0.74
CA PRO A 75 -6.17 -20.15 -0.33
C PRO A 75 -5.10 -19.90 -1.39
N LYS A 76 -3.93 -19.45 -0.98
CA LYS A 76 -2.78 -19.27 -1.85
C LYS A 76 -2.25 -20.63 -2.31
N VAL A 77 -1.79 -20.72 -3.55
CA VAL A 77 -1.30 -21.95 -4.16
C VAL A 77 0.06 -21.75 -4.83
N GLY A 78 0.79 -22.85 -5.06
CA GLY A 78 2.07 -22.82 -5.76
C GLY A 78 3.15 -22.00 -5.03
N VAL A 79 3.89 -21.21 -5.80
CA VAL A 79 4.97 -20.36 -5.27
C VAL A 79 4.44 -19.36 -4.25
N THR A 80 3.27 -18.79 -4.51
CA THR A 80 2.62 -17.85 -3.59
C THR A 80 2.36 -18.47 -2.21
N ALA A 81 1.90 -19.72 -2.17
CA ALA A 81 1.69 -20.43 -0.91
C ALA A 81 2.99 -20.68 -0.14
N ALA A 82 4.08 -20.96 -0.86
CA ALA A 82 5.38 -21.22 -0.26
C ALA A 82 6.06 -19.95 0.28
N GLU A 83 5.83 -18.81 -0.37
CA GLU A 83 6.48 -17.54 -0.04
C GLU A 83 5.68 -16.65 0.92
N SER A 84 4.35 -16.82 0.97
CA SER A 84 3.49 -16.00 1.82
C SER A 84 3.14 -16.70 3.12
N GLY A 85 3.72 -16.23 4.22
CA GLY A 85 3.33 -16.64 5.57
C GLY A 85 2.10 -15.92 6.11
N THR A 86 1.51 -14.99 5.36
CA THR A 86 0.32 -14.25 5.78
C THR A 86 -0.95 -15.00 5.40
N TYR A 87 -1.88 -15.05 6.33
CA TYR A 87 -3.19 -15.67 6.17
C TYR A 87 -4.33 -14.65 6.16
N THR A 88 -3.99 -13.37 6.08
CA THR A 88 -4.92 -12.25 6.05
C THR A 88 -4.83 -11.53 4.71
N ASP A 89 -5.92 -10.86 4.31
CA ASP A 89 -5.92 -10.00 3.13
C ASP A 89 -4.99 -8.81 3.38
N PHE A 90 -4.12 -8.54 2.44
CA PHE A 90 -3.17 -7.44 2.54
C PHE A 90 -3.81 -6.16 2.01
N ALA A 91 -4.30 -5.31 2.90
CA ALA A 91 -4.93 -4.03 2.57
C ALA A 91 -4.29 -2.90 3.36
N ASN A 92 -4.07 -1.77 2.71
CA ASN A 92 -3.48 -0.58 3.32
C ASN A 92 -4.44 0.61 3.24
N LEU A 93 -4.96 1.04 4.38
CA LEU A 93 -5.82 2.21 4.49
C LEU A 93 -4.97 3.47 4.44
N ASN A 94 -5.35 4.42 3.59
CA ASN A 94 -4.77 5.76 3.60
C ASN A 94 -5.67 6.69 4.40
N LEU A 95 -5.06 7.44 5.31
CA LEU A 95 -5.73 8.42 6.17
C LEU A 95 -5.17 9.82 5.96
N ALA A 96 -5.97 10.84 6.17
CA ALA A 96 -5.61 12.24 5.98
C ALA A 96 -5.15 12.55 4.53
N GLY A 97 -4.02 13.23 4.35
CA GLY A 97 -3.53 13.65 3.04
C GLY A 97 -4.18 14.92 2.53
N LEU A 98 -4.15 15.12 1.23
CA LEU A 98 -4.71 16.30 0.59
C LEU A 98 -6.02 15.98 -0.13
N LEU A 99 -6.92 16.95 -0.17
CA LEU A 99 -8.07 16.94 -1.07
C LEU A 99 -7.63 17.35 -2.49
N PRO A 100 -8.44 17.11 -3.52
CA PRO A 100 -8.11 17.51 -4.91
C PRO A 100 -7.78 19.00 -5.05
N ASP A 101 -8.40 19.87 -4.28
CA ASP A 101 -8.12 21.32 -4.26
C ASP A 101 -6.81 21.68 -3.51
N GLY A 102 -6.19 20.68 -2.88
CA GLY A 102 -4.96 20.85 -2.09
C GLY A 102 -5.17 21.33 -0.67
N SER A 103 -6.39 21.37 -0.16
CA SER A 103 -6.67 21.55 1.27
C SER A 103 -6.38 20.28 2.06
N ASP A 104 -6.31 20.38 3.39
CA ASP A 104 -6.17 19.22 4.27
C ASP A 104 -7.39 18.29 4.15
N GLY A 105 -7.14 17.00 4.01
CA GLY A 105 -8.16 15.98 3.85
C GLY A 105 -8.57 15.26 5.13
N SER A 106 -7.92 15.56 6.25
CA SER A 106 -8.26 14.95 7.54
C SER A 106 -9.63 15.44 8.05
N ASN A 107 -10.31 14.59 8.79
CA ASN A 107 -11.65 14.85 9.30
C ASN A 107 -11.94 13.98 10.54
N GLU A 108 -13.15 14.01 11.07
CA GLU A 108 -13.51 13.23 12.26
C GLU A 108 -13.37 11.71 12.05
N VAL A 109 -13.58 11.21 10.83
CA VAL A 109 -13.40 9.79 10.52
C VAL A 109 -11.93 9.41 10.58
N THR A 110 -10.99 10.33 10.27
CA THR A 110 -9.55 10.11 10.44
C THR A 110 -9.22 9.77 11.90
N HIS A 111 -9.72 10.58 12.83
CA HIS A 111 -9.53 10.38 14.28
C HIS A 111 -10.19 9.07 14.75
N LEU A 112 -11.40 8.79 14.26
CA LEU A 112 -12.13 7.58 14.59
C LEU A 112 -11.41 6.30 14.12
N LEU A 113 -10.86 6.32 12.91
CA LEU A 113 -10.07 5.19 12.38
C LEU A 113 -8.78 4.98 13.16
N LEU A 114 -8.07 6.04 13.55
CA LEU A 114 -6.88 5.94 14.41
C LEU A 114 -7.21 5.37 15.79
N GLU A 115 -8.35 5.73 16.37
CA GLU A 115 -8.85 5.16 17.62
C GLU A 115 -9.12 3.66 17.48
N ILE A 116 -9.80 3.24 16.42
CA ILE A 116 -10.10 1.83 16.14
C ILE A 116 -8.82 1.01 15.94
N ILE A 117 -7.85 1.54 15.19
CA ILE A 117 -6.54 0.90 15.00
C ILE A 117 -5.85 0.66 16.35
N GLU A 118 -5.90 1.66 17.26
CA GLU A 118 -5.31 1.53 18.59
C GLU A 118 -6.03 0.50 19.47
N GLU A 119 -7.35 0.46 19.43
CA GLU A 119 -8.15 -0.40 20.29
C GLU A 119 -8.17 -1.86 19.83
N MET A 120 -8.37 -2.06 18.53
CA MET A 120 -8.52 -3.42 18.00
C MET A 120 -7.20 -4.13 17.80
N HIS A 121 -6.13 -3.42 17.49
CA HIS A 121 -4.77 -3.96 17.28
C HIS A 121 -4.77 -5.21 16.38
N LEU A 122 -5.47 -5.16 15.25
CA LEU A 122 -5.52 -6.26 14.30
C LEU A 122 -4.31 -6.22 13.35
N LEU A 123 -3.93 -7.37 12.80
CA LEU A 123 -2.86 -7.45 11.80
C LEU A 123 -3.25 -6.79 10.47
N GLN A 124 -4.54 -6.85 10.14
CA GLN A 124 -5.10 -6.24 8.93
C GLN A 124 -6.45 -5.57 9.24
N PRO A 125 -6.79 -4.50 8.55
CA PRO A 125 -5.99 -3.83 7.51
C PRO A 125 -4.80 -3.08 8.11
N SER A 126 -3.67 -3.00 7.38
CA SER A 126 -2.61 -2.05 7.69
C SER A 126 -3.06 -0.63 7.36
N SER A 127 -2.32 0.36 7.82
CA SER A 127 -2.70 1.75 7.60
C SER A 127 -1.49 2.68 7.45
N ASN A 128 -1.71 3.78 6.77
CA ASN A 128 -0.77 4.89 6.75
C ASN A 128 -1.49 6.23 6.92
N VAL A 129 -0.77 7.22 7.40
CA VAL A 129 -1.22 8.61 7.47
C VAL A 129 -0.39 9.41 6.48
N GLN A 130 -1.05 10.03 5.53
CA GLN A 130 -0.47 10.93 4.56
C GLN A 130 -0.29 12.31 5.22
N VAL A 131 0.96 12.69 5.46
CA VAL A 131 1.32 13.92 6.17
C VAL A 131 1.78 14.98 5.19
N SER A 132 1.17 16.15 5.22
CA SER A 132 1.56 17.36 4.49
C SER A 132 1.89 18.50 5.45
N ARG A 133 2.37 19.61 4.90
CA ARG A 133 2.52 20.85 5.69
C ARG A 133 1.20 21.41 6.22
N LYS A 134 0.07 20.92 5.73
CA LYS A 134 -1.28 21.35 6.12
C LYS A 134 -1.94 20.44 7.16
N THR A 135 -1.34 19.28 7.43
CA THR A 135 -1.88 18.31 8.37
C THR A 135 -1.94 18.90 9.78
N PRO A 136 -3.10 18.91 10.45
CA PRO A 136 -3.23 19.43 11.79
C PRO A 136 -2.40 18.65 12.82
N ASP A 137 -1.83 19.36 13.80
CA ASP A 137 -1.08 18.73 14.91
C ASP A 137 -1.90 17.67 15.66
N ALA A 138 -3.22 17.80 15.73
CA ALA A 138 -4.08 16.83 16.39
C ALA A 138 -4.01 15.47 15.71
N VAL A 139 -4.06 15.43 14.38
CA VAL A 139 -3.94 14.20 13.58
C VAL A 139 -2.56 13.55 13.78
N LEU A 140 -1.49 14.35 13.75
CA LEU A 140 -0.14 13.86 14.01
C LEU A 140 0.00 13.28 15.42
N LYS A 141 -0.56 13.95 16.42
CA LYS A 141 -0.53 13.47 17.82
C LYS A 141 -1.26 12.13 17.96
N ASP A 142 -2.41 11.98 17.33
CA ASP A 142 -3.17 10.72 17.35
C ASP A 142 -2.41 9.60 16.63
N ALA A 143 -1.87 9.86 15.44
CA ALA A 143 -1.05 8.89 14.72
C ALA A 143 0.18 8.47 15.53
N LEU A 144 0.92 9.42 16.09
CA LEU A 144 2.10 9.15 16.92
C LEU A 144 1.76 8.41 18.23
N ARG A 145 0.58 8.65 18.81
CA ARG A 145 0.10 7.89 19.96
C ARG A 145 -0.03 6.40 19.62
N VAL A 146 -0.61 6.08 18.47
CA VAL A 146 -0.76 4.69 17.99
C VAL A 146 0.61 4.09 17.68
N ILE A 147 1.44 4.79 16.90
CA ILE A 147 2.79 4.34 16.51
C ILE A 147 3.64 3.98 17.74
N ARG A 148 3.56 4.79 18.79
CA ARG A 148 4.31 4.57 20.04
C ARG A 148 3.95 3.26 20.74
N LYS A 149 2.79 2.65 20.43
CA LYS A 149 2.41 1.32 20.96
C LYS A 149 3.24 0.19 20.37
N GLY A 150 3.93 0.42 19.25
CA GLY A 150 4.80 -0.58 18.63
C GLY A 150 4.08 -1.58 17.74
N TYR A 151 2.91 -1.24 17.22
CA TYR A 151 2.11 -2.13 16.38
C TYR A 151 2.65 -2.27 14.94
N GLY A 152 3.60 -1.42 14.54
CA GLY A 152 4.17 -1.41 13.19
C GLY A 152 3.42 -0.52 12.20
N PHE A 153 2.28 0.02 12.58
CA PHE A 153 1.48 0.97 11.81
C PHE A 153 0.70 1.91 12.75
N PRO A 154 0.10 3.03 12.24
CA PRO A 154 0.17 3.50 10.87
C PRO A 154 1.59 3.93 10.48
N SER A 155 1.95 3.73 9.21
CA SER A 155 3.14 4.34 8.61
C SER A 155 2.88 5.82 8.34
N LEU A 156 3.92 6.65 8.35
CA LEU A 156 3.80 8.05 7.95
C LEU A 156 4.40 8.24 6.55
N PHE A 157 3.60 8.75 5.63
CA PHE A 157 4.05 9.10 4.29
C PHE A 157 3.99 10.61 4.07
N ASN A 158 5.01 11.15 3.43
CA ASN A 158 5.02 12.56 3.05
C ASN A 158 4.11 12.76 1.82
N ALA A 159 2.92 13.33 2.05
CA ALA A 159 1.94 13.59 1.00
C ALA A 159 2.48 14.51 -0.11
N ASP A 160 3.32 15.49 0.24
CA ASP A 160 3.91 16.40 -0.76
C ASP A 160 4.84 15.62 -1.70
N SER A 161 5.64 14.68 -1.17
CA SER A 161 6.50 13.80 -1.97
C SER A 161 5.70 12.79 -2.80
N VAL A 162 4.62 12.24 -2.24
CA VAL A 162 3.70 11.35 -2.98
C VAL A 162 3.11 12.09 -4.18
N VAL A 163 2.62 13.32 -3.99
CA VAL A 163 2.08 14.15 -5.08
C VAL A 163 3.16 14.45 -6.12
N GLU A 164 4.36 14.82 -5.70
CA GLU A 164 5.47 15.11 -6.61
C GLU A 164 5.82 13.90 -7.46
N GLU A 165 5.91 12.72 -6.87
CA GLU A 165 6.20 11.47 -7.60
C GLU A 165 5.11 11.16 -8.63
N GLN A 166 3.83 11.30 -8.26
CA GLN A 166 2.71 11.13 -9.17
C GLN A 166 2.76 12.08 -10.36
N LEU A 167 3.11 13.36 -10.12
CA LEU A 167 3.28 14.35 -11.19
C LEU A 167 4.43 14.00 -12.13
N ARG A 168 5.55 13.48 -11.60
CA ARG A 168 6.68 12.99 -12.42
C ARG A 168 6.27 11.82 -13.31
N GLN A 169 5.34 10.99 -12.85
CA GLN A 169 4.75 9.89 -13.63
C GLN A 169 3.70 10.37 -14.65
N GLY A 170 3.43 11.67 -14.74
CA GLY A 170 2.51 12.26 -15.71
C GLY A 170 1.04 12.26 -15.27
N LYS A 171 0.74 12.06 -14.00
CA LYS A 171 -0.63 12.18 -13.47
C LYS A 171 -1.07 13.65 -13.43
N THR A 172 -2.36 13.89 -13.48
CA THR A 172 -2.91 15.22 -13.22
C THR A 172 -2.69 15.61 -11.76
N LEU A 173 -2.70 16.90 -11.46
CA LEU A 173 -2.55 17.37 -10.08
C LEU A 173 -3.69 16.88 -9.18
N GLU A 174 -4.90 16.78 -9.72
CA GLU A 174 -6.07 16.25 -9.02
C GLU A 174 -5.88 14.77 -8.67
N ASP A 175 -5.52 13.93 -9.66
CA ASP A 175 -5.27 12.51 -9.45
C ASP A 175 -4.08 12.28 -8.49
N ALA A 176 -3.02 13.08 -8.62
CA ALA A 176 -1.86 13.01 -7.75
C ALA A 176 -2.20 13.28 -6.27
N ARG A 177 -3.06 14.27 -6.00
CA ARG A 177 -3.54 14.59 -4.64
C ARG A 177 -4.51 13.55 -4.09
N ALA A 178 -5.34 12.95 -4.96
CA ALA A 178 -6.22 11.84 -4.59
C ALA A 178 -5.47 10.50 -4.45
N GLY A 179 -4.19 10.45 -4.82
CA GLY A 179 -3.34 9.28 -4.72
C GLY A 179 -2.79 9.05 -3.31
N GLY A 180 -2.08 7.97 -3.16
CA GLY A 180 -1.47 7.58 -1.89
C GLY A 180 -0.61 6.34 -2.04
N CYS A 181 -0.49 5.57 -0.96
CA CYS A 181 0.30 4.34 -0.93
C CYS A 181 -0.60 3.12 -0.85
N SER A 182 -0.37 2.18 -1.75
CA SER A 182 -0.96 0.84 -1.72
C SER A 182 0.07 -0.15 -1.17
N GLY A 183 -0.37 -1.34 -0.81
CA GLY A 183 0.52 -2.39 -0.33
C GLY A 183 1.45 -1.91 0.77
N CYS A 184 2.76 -1.99 0.55
CA CYS A 184 3.77 -1.53 1.51
C CYS A 184 4.13 -0.05 1.30
N VAL A 185 4.49 0.32 0.05
CA VAL A 185 5.02 1.65 -0.30
C VAL A 185 4.73 2.03 -1.77
N GLU A 186 3.85 1.32 -2.43
CA GLU A 186 3.54 1.53 -3.84
C GLU A 186 2.71 2.80 -4.01
N VAL A 187 3.36 3.86 -4.48
CA VAL A 187 2.74 5.17 -4.70
C VAL A 187 1.95 5.18 -6.01
N GLY A 188 0.68 5.54 -5.96
CA GLY A 188 -0.20 5.56 -7.13
C GLY A 188 -1.46 6.39 -6.97
N ALA A 189 -2.13 6.64 -8.09
CA ALA A 189 -3.41 7.34 -8.13
C ALA A 189 -4.56 6.34 -7.99
N PHE A 190 -5.28 6.40 -6.88
CA PHE A 190 -6.36 5.47 -6.60
C PHE A 190 -7.48 5.54 -7.65
N GLY A 191 -7.93 4.35 -8.09
CA GLY A 191 -8.96 4.21 -9.12
C GLY A 191 -8.50 4.51 -10.54
N LYS A 192 -7.22 4.81 -10.77
CA LYS A 192 -6.65 5.11 -12.09
C LYS A 192 -5.62 4.07 -12.56
N GLU A 193 -5.04 3.34 -11.66
CA GLU A 193 -4.02 2.33 -11.94
C GLU A 193 -4.11 1.17 -10.97
N ALA A 194 -3.50 0.05 -11.35
CA ALA A 194 -3.36 -1.13 -10.51
C ALA A 194 -1.87 -1.46 -10.34
N TYR A 195 -1.51 -1.93 -9.16
CA TYR A 195 -0.18 -2.46 -8.85
C TYR A 195 -0.30 -3.97 -8.71
N ILE A 196 0.25 -4.67 -9.68
CA ILE A 196 0.22 -6.13 -9.73
C ILE A 196 1.64 -6.64 -9.68
N LEU A 197 1.93 -7.53 -8.73
CA LEU A 197 3.22 -8.21 -8.67
C LEU A 197 3.36 -9.15 -9.86
N THR A 198 4.17 -8.74 -10.84
CA THR A 198 4.39 -9.50 -12.06
C THR A 198 5.56 -10.47 -11.95
N GLY A 199 6.45 -10.27 -10.97
CA GLY A 199 7.60 -11.14 -10.75
C GLY A 199 8.62 -10.53 -9.78
N TYR A 200 9.64 -11.32 -9.50
CA TYR A 200 10.79 -10.93 -8.68
C TYR A 200 12.04 -10.87 -9.54
N PHE A 201 12.80 -9.80 -9.37
CA PHE A 201 14.10 -9.63 -10.00
C PHE A 201 15.21 -9.61 -8.95
N ASN A 202 16.04 -10.66 -8.93
CA ASN A 202 17.10 -10.80 -7.93
C ASN A 202 18.36 -10.05 -8.35
N LEU A 203 18.47 -8.79 -7.97
CA LEU A 203 19.64 -7.93 -8.26
C LEU A 203 20.95 -8.49 -7.66
N VAL A 204 20.89 -9.14 -6.51
CA VAL A 204 22.08 -9.74 -5.90
C VAL A 204 22.59 -10.90 -6.78
N LYS A 205 21.69 -11.66 -7.37
CA LYS A 205 22.07 -12.72 -8.33
C LYS A 205 22.73 -12.14 -9.58
N MET A 206 22.32 -10.97 -10.03
CA MET A 206 22.97 -10.29 -11.17
C MET A 206 24.41 -9.89 -10.82
N LEU A 207 24.64 -9.40 -9.61
CA LEU A 207 25.99 -9.11 -9.14
C LEU A 207 26.82 -10.40 -9.01
N GLU A 208 26.25 -11.45 -8.45
CA GLU A 208 26.93 -12.76 -8.36
C GLU A 208 27.33 -13.27 -9.76
N LEU A 209 26.45 -13.16 -10.75
CA LEU A 209 26.78 -13.54 -12.13
C LEU A 209 27.87 -12.64 -12.73
N ALA A 210 27.85 -11.33 -12.47
CA ALA A 210 28.92 -10.43 -12.89
C ALA A 210 30.28 -10.82 -12.28
N LEU A 211 30.29 -11.21 -11.01
CA LEU A 211 31.49 -11.66 -10.32
C LEU A 211 31.99 -13.06 -10.78
N HIS A 212 31.19 -13.80 -11.51
CA HIS A 212 31.50 -15.15 -11.98
C HIS A 212 31.37 -15.32 -13.50
N ASP A 213 31.57 -14.23 -14.26
CA ASP A 213 31.56 -14.23 -15.74
C ASP A 213 30.26 -14.83 -16.32
N GLY A 214 29.11 -14.51 -15.71
CA GLY A 214 27.80 -15.01 -16.10
C GLY A 214 27.49 -16.45 -15.68
N ARG A 215 28.40 -17.09 -14.95
CA ARG A 215 28.25 -18.47 -14.46
C ARG A 215 27.66 -18.51 -13.06
N ASP A 216 26.66 -19.33 -12.86
CA ASP A 216 26.12 -19.58 -11.51
C ASP A 216 27.09 -20.44 -10.70
N PRO A 217 27.66 -19.93 -9.59
CA PRO A 217 28.65 -20.67 -8.81
C PRO A 217 28.09 -21.91 -8.14
N ARG A 218 26.78 -21.96 -7.87
CA ARG A 218 26.14 -23.12 -7.23
C ARG A 218 25.96 -24.30 -8.19
N THR A 219 25.57 -24.03 -9.41
CA THR A 219 25.26 -25.08 -10.40
C THR A 219 26.35 -25.28 -11.46
N GLY A 220 27.29 -24.33 -11.57
CA GLY A 220 28.31 -24.31 -12.61
C GLY A 220 27.79 -23.97 -14.00
N LYS A 221 26.50 -23.68 -14.16
CA LYS A 221 25.88 -23.39 -15.46
C LYS A 221 26.13 -21.95 -15.89
N GLN A 222 26.36 -21.74 -17.18
CA GLN A 222 26.34 -20.40 -17.78
C GLN A 222 24.88 -19.96 -17.88
N LEU A 223 24.50 -18.95 -17.09
CA LEU A 223 23.14 -18.41 -17.05
C LEU A 223 23.04 -17.06 -17.76
N GLY A 224 24.04 -16.21 -17.60
CA GLY A 224 24.11 -14.89 -18.22
C GLY A 224 25.26 -14.77 -19.23
N PRO A 225 25.42 -13.62 -19.90
CA PRO A 225 26.51 -13.37 -20.84
C PRO A 225 27.88 -13.42 -20.17
N HIS A 226 28.91 -13.65 -20.96
CA HIS A 226 30.29 -13.49 -20.52
C HIS A 226 30.59 -12.01 -20.31
N THR A 227 30.97 -11.62 -19.10
CA THR A 227 31.33 -10.23 -18.73
C THR A 227 32.76 -10.10 -18.23
N GLY A 228 33.52 -11.21 -18.27
CA GLY A 228 34.89 -11.28 -17.80
C GLY A 228 35.00 -11.63 -16.30
N ALA A 229 36.20 -12.01 -15.88
CA ALA A 229 36.46 -12.27 -14.46
C ALA A 229 36.62 -10.96 -13.68
N PRO A 230 36.21 -10.91 -12.41
CA PRO A 230 36.33 -9.69 -11.57
C PRO A 230 37.76 -9.13 -11.47
N ALA A 231 38.77 -10.02 -11.52
CA ALA A 231 40.17 -9.61 -11.51
C ALA A 231 40.60 -8.81 -12.76
N ALA A 232 39.80 -8.86 -13.83
CA ALA A 232 40.00 -8.07 -15.05
C ALA A 232 39.28 -6.72 -14.99
N CYS A 233 38.42 -6.47 -14.00
CA CYS A 233 37.80 -5.18 -13.76
C CYS A 233 38.85 -4.25 -13.12
N GLY A 234 39.27 -3.22 -13.84
CA GLY A 234 40.29 -2.30 -13.35
C GLY A 234 39.77 -1.32 -12.29
N ASP A 235 38.47 -1.10 -12.25
CA ASP A 235 37.78 -0.12 -11.40
C ASP A 235 36.32 -0.52 -11.14
N PHE A 236 35.62 0.32 -10.36
CA PHE A 236 34.22 0.12 -10.05
C PHE A 236 33.31 0.25 -11.29
N GLU A 237 33.62 1.15 -12.19
CA GLU A 237 32.84 1.40 -13.41
C GLU A 237 32.81 0.17 -14.31
N ALA A 238 33.94 -0.53 -14.45
CA ALA A 238 34.01 -1.78 -15.21
C ALA A 238 33.19 -2.91 -14.56
N LEU A 239 33.22 -3.02 -13.22
CA LEU A 239 32.40 -3.97 -12.48
C LEU A 239 30.91 -3.62 -12.61
N PHE A 240 30.57 -2.34 -12.52
CA PHE A 240 29.20 -1.89 -12.65
C PHE A 240 28.65 -2.13 -14.07
N ALA A 241 29.47 -1.92 -15.11
CA ALA A 241 29.09 -2.25 -16.49
C ALA A 241 28.84 -3.75 -16.68
N ALA A 242 29.65 -4.61 -16.04
CA ALA A 242 29.43 -6.06 -16.03
C ALA A 242 28.09 -6.42 -15.33
N PHE A 243 27.80 -5.80 -14.20
CA PHE A 243 26.53 -5.95 -13.51
C PHE A 243 25.34 -5.50 -14.36
N GLU A 244 25.43 -4.32 -14.99
CA GLU A 244 24.38 -3.83 -15.90
C GLU A 244 24.15 -4.79 -17.08
N CYS A 245 25.23 -5.35 -17.64
CA CYS A 245 25.13 -6.32 -18.71
C CYS A 245 24.34 -7.56 -18.28
N GLN A 246 24.63 -8.11 -17.09
CA GLN A 246 23.85 -9.21 -16.53
C GLN A 246 22.39 -8.81 -16.30
N ALA A 247 22.14 -7.67 -15.66
CA ALA A 247 20.80 -7.19 -15.39
C ALA A 247 19.96 -7.02 -16.66
N ARG A 248 20.51 -6.40 -17.70
CA ARG A 248 19.85 -6.19 -19.00
C ARG A 248 19.53 -7.49 -19.73
N HIS A 249 20.31 -8.54 -19.50
CA HIS A 249 20.07 -9.86 -20.13
C HIS A 249 18.81 -10.53 -19.58
N PHE A 250 18.46 -10.30 -18.31
CA PHE A 250 17.34 -10.95 -17.64
C PHE A 250 16.08 -10.05 -17.52
N LEU A 251 16.15 -8.77 -17.91
CA LEU A 251 15.00 -7.87 -18.02
C LEU A 251 14.35 -8.00 -19.39
#